data_8c7a09d753fbdec440033e4895e4106c
#
_entry.id   8c7a09d753fbdec440033e4895e4106c
#
_cell.length_a   1.000
_cell.length_b   1.000
_cell.length_c   1.000
_cell.angle_alpha   90.00
_cell.angle_beta   90.00
_cell.angle_gamma   90.00
#
_symmetry.space_group_name_H-M   'P 1'
#
loop_
_entity.id
_entity.type
_entity.pdbx_description
1 polymer ?
#
loop_
_entity_poly.entity_id
_entity_poly.type
_entity_poly.pdbx_seq_one_letter_code
_entity_poly.pdbx_strand_id
1 'polypeptide(L)'
;NLDELAQWFQADKRASGAGDLAAQLALLSNADRGDPGNQVRLMSLHSAKGLEFRCVFIVGCEQGNLPHQASMDEGGLNEERRLFYVGITRAKDWLYLAHSAQIKRWGEQVHLLPSKFLDELPEADCHKDGVVQEGQAEEKKARADVHRQAISALFDS
;
A
#
# COMPACT_ATOMS: atom_id res chain seq x y z
N ASN A 1 23.00 3.94 4.36
CA ASN A 1 24.38 4.38 4.54
C ASN A 1 25.14 3.29 5.33
N LEU A 2 26.39 2.95 4.94
CA LEU A 2 27.18 1.90 5.59
C LEU A 2 27.43 2.20 7.08
N ASP A 3 27.58 3.47 7.43
CA ASP A 3 27.79 3.91 8.80
C ASP A 3 26.55 3.73 9.68
N GLU A 4 25.36 3.96 9.15
CA GLU A 4 24.08 3.69 9.86
C GLU A 4 23.88 2.20 10.07
N LEU A 5 24.23 1.38 9.08
CA LEU A 5 24.23 -0.07 9.19
C LEU A 5 25.18 -0.56 10.28
N ALA A 6 26.40 0.01 10.30
CA ALA A 6 27.41 -0.32 11.31
C ALA A 6 26.97 0.10 12.72
N GLN A 7 26.33 1.28 12.87
CA GLN A 7 25.79 1.75 14.15
C GLN A 7 24.61 0.89 14.63
N TRP A 8 23.72 0.48 13.70
CA TRP A 8 22.62 -0.42 14.01
C TRP A 8 23.13 -1.78 14.51
N PHE A 9 24.20 -2.30 13.91
CA PHE A 9 24.84 -3.53 14.34
C PHE A 9 25.50 -3.46 15.70
N GLN A 10 26.10 -2.33 16.04
CA GLN A 10 26.69 -2.11 17.36
C GLN A 10 25.64 -1.99 18.46
N ALA A 11 24.43 -1.56 18.12
CA ALA A 11 23.31 -1.43 19.03
C ALA A 11 22.57 -2.76 19.30
N ASP A 12 22.61 -3.72 18.37
CA ASP A 12 21.97 -5.03 18.53
C ASP A 12 22.89 -6.03 19.26
N LYS A 13 22.71 -6.10 20.57
CA LYS A 13 23.43 -7.01 21.46
C LYS A 13 23.17 -8.51 21.21
N ARG A 14 22.34 -8.87 20.24
CA ARG A 14 21.99 -10.27 19.91
C ARG A 14 22.85 -10.87 18.80
N ALA A 15 23.55 -10.04 18.04
CA ALA A 15 24.47 -10.52 17.00
C ALA A 15 25.81 -10.88 17.61
N SER A 16 26.12 -12.16 17.72
CA SER A 16 27.37 -12.66 18.29
C SER A 16 28.50 -12.80 17.26
N GLY A 17 28.27 -12.43 16.00
CA GLY A 17 29.29 -12.46 14.94
C GLY A 17 28.75 -12.22 13.53
N ALA A 18 29.66 -12.07 12.55
CA ALA A 18 29.33 -11.83 11.15
C ALA A 18 28.47 -12.95 10.53
N GLY A 19 28.53 -14.17 11.05
CA GLY A 19 27.70 -15.29 10.62
C GLY A 19 26.25 -15.15 11.01
N ASP A 20 25.97 -14.71 12.25
CA ASP A 20 24.60 -14.42 12.72
C ASP A 20 23.97 -13.29 11.95
N LEU A 21 24.78 -12.32 11.57
CA LEU A 21 24.38 -11.21 10.75
C LEU A 21 23.94 -11.63 9.36
N ALA A 22 24.78 -12.44 8.69
CA ALA A 22 24.47 -13.00 7.38
C ALA A 22 23.19 -13.85 7.44
N ALA A 23 23.00 -14.60 8.54
CA ALA A 23 21.77 -15.37 8.77
C ALA A 23 20.54 -14.49 8.98
N GLN A 24 20.66 -13.39 9.74
CA GLN A 24 19.56 -12.43 9.94
C GLN A 24 19.21 -11.67 8.65
N LEU A 25 20.21 -11.24 7.88
CA LEU A 25 19.98 -10.64 6.57
C LEU A 25 19.38 -11.64 5.58
N ALA A 26 19.80 -12.90 5.62
CA ALA A 26 19.21 -13.97 4.83
C ALA A 26 17.77 -14.28 5.26
N LEU A 27 17.45 -14.22 6.55
CA LEU A 27 16.09 -14.37 7.05
C LEU A 27 15.19 -13.20 6.63
N LEU A 28 15.67 -11.97 6.71
CA LEU A 28 14.94 -10.79 6.20
C LEU A 28 14.75 -10.87 4.68
N SER A 29 15.78 -11.27 3.95
CA SER A 29 15.72 -11.49 2.51
C SER A 29 14.87 -12.71 2.11
N ASN A 30 14.80 -13.75 2.93
CA ASN A 30 13.98 -14.93 2.69
C ASN A 30 12.54 -14.77 3.16
N ALA A 31 12.25 -13.89 4.14
CA ALA A 31 10.89 -13.50 4.45
C ALA A 31 10.22 -12.81 3.25
N ASP A 32 11.02 -12.08 2.44
CA ASP A 32 10.57 -11.53 1.16
C ASP A 32 10.59 -12.53 0.00
N ARG A 33 11.32 -13.66 0.12
CA ARG A 33 11.49 -14.71 -0.90
C ARG A 33 10.78 -16.01 -0.57
N GLY A 34 10.05 -16.08 0.55
CA GLY A 34 9.19 -17.23 0.86
C GLY A 34 8.32 -17.53 -0.35
N ASP A 35 8.17 -18.83 -0.67
CA ASP A 35 7.29 -19.34 -1.72
C ASP A 35 6.09 -18.40 -1.86
N PRO A 36 5.80 -17.86 -3.07
CA PRO A 36 4.66 -16.98 -3.30
C PRO A 36 3.35 -17.74 -3.13
N GLY A 37 3.25 -18.55 -2.08
CA GLY A 37 2.04 -19.21 -1.68
C GLY A 37 0.90 -18.19 -1.56
N ASN A 38 -0.30 -18.68 -1.48
CA ASN A 38 -1.54 -17.91 -1.37
C ASN A 38 -1.52 -16.97 -0.12
N GLN A 39 -0.76 -15.86 -0.18
CA GLN A 39 -0.51 -14.94 0.92
C GLN A 39 -0.74 -13.50 0.52
N VAL A 40 -1.33 -12.72 1.43
CA VAL A 40 -1.37 -11.26 1.32
C VAL A 40 -0.04 -10.68 1.77
N ARG A 41 0.59 -9.86 0.92
CA ARG A 41 1.84 -9.17 1.23
C ARG A 41 1.56 -7.72 1.62
N LEU A 42 2.08 -7.30 2.76
CA LEU A 42 2.06 -5.90 3.21
C LEU A 42 3.43 -5.28 2.99
N MET A 43 3.46 -4.16 2.28
CA MET A 43 4.71 -3.47 1.97
C MET A 43 4.48 -1.99 1.68
N SER A 44 5.55 -1.20 1.68
CA SER A 44 5.49 0.19 1.22
C SER A 44 5.48 0.25 -0.31
N LEU A 45 5.04 1.39 -0.88
CA LEU A 45 5.10 1.63 -2.33
C LEU A 45 6.54 1.55 -2.86
N HIS A 46 7.52 2.02 -2.07
CA HIS A 46 8.94 1.91 -2.42
C HIS A 46 9.41 0.46 -2.54
N SER A 47 9.01 -0.38 -1.58
CA SER A 47 9.39 -1.80 -1.55
C SER A 47 8.71 -2.60 -2.66
N ALA A 48 7.61 -2.11 -3.22
CA ALA A 48 6.89 -2.74 -4.31
C ALA A 48 7.58 -2.56 -5.69
N LYS A 49 8.60 -1.71 -5.78
CA LYS A 49 9.33 -1.48 -7.04
C LYS A 49 9.91 -2.78 -7.59
N GLY A 50 9.61 -3.08 -8.85
CA GLY A 50 10.09 -4.30 -9.54
C GLY A 50 9.28 -5.56 -9.25
N LEU A 51 8.29 -5.51 -8.36
CA LEU A 51 7.36 -6.60 -8.11
C LEU A 51 6.08 -6.40 -8.92
N GLU A 52 5.29 -7.47 -9.08
CA GLU A 52 3.99 -7.43 -9.73
C GLU A 52 3.04 -8.41 -9.04
N PHE A 53 1.77 -8.02 -8.93
CA PHE A 53 0.74 -8.78 -8.24
C PHE A 53 -0.53 -8.82 -9.07
N ARG A 54 -1.29 -9.91 -8.97
CA ARG A 54 -2.60 -10.01 -9.64
C ARG A 54 -3.58 -8.96 -9.10
N CYS A 55 -3.55 -8.73 -7.79
CA CYS A 55 -4.41 -7.77 -7.12
C CYS A 55 -3.58 -6.87 -6.21
N VAL A 56 -3.79 -5.56 -6.29
CA VAL A 56 -3.11 -4.57 -5.46
C VAL A 56 -4.13 -3.67 -4.76
N PHE A 57 -3.96 -3.50 -3.47
CA PHE A 57 -4.67 -2.52 -2.66
C PHE A 57 -3.69 -1.43 -2.23
N ILE A 58 -3.89 -0.20 -2.70
CA ILE A 58 -3.17 0.96 -2.18
C ILE A 58 -4.10 1.63 -1.17
N VAL A 59 -3.70 1.60 0.08
CA VAL A 59 -4.46 2.20 1.18
C VAL A 59 -3.86 3.55 1.58
N GLY A 60 -4.65 4.39 2.22
CA GLY A 60 -4.17 5.69 2.68
C GLY A 60 -4.03 6.71 1.54
N CYS A 61 -4.91 6.64 0.53
CA CYS A 61 -4.94 7.60 -0.58
C CYS A 61 -5.63 8.92 -0.13
N GLU A 62 -5.11 9.55 0.93
CA GLU A 62 -5.57 10.84 1.46
C GLU A 62 -4.50 11.91 1.32
N GLN A 63 -4.93 13.16 1.23
CA GLN A 63 -4.06 14.34 1.29
C GLN A 63 -3.25 14.35 2.59
N GLY A 64 -1.95 14.64 2.47
CA GLY A 64 -1.01 14.63 3.59
C GLY A 64 -0.35 13.27 3.86
N ASN A 65 -0.93 12.19 3.33
CA ASN A 65 -0.38 10.84 3.37
C ASN A 65 0.16 10.40 2.00
N LEU A 66 -0.63 10.58 0.95
CA LEU A 66 -0.24 10.36 -0.45
C LEU A 66 -0.92 11.43 -1.34
N PRO A 67 -0.21 12.50 -1.74
CA PRO A 67 1.19 12.80 -1.46
C PRO A 67 1.48 13.09 0.01
N HIS A 68 2.69 12.73 0.47
CA HIS A 68 3.11 12.99 1.85
C HIS A 68 3.34 14.48 2.07
N GLN A 69 2.84 15.02 3.21
CA GLN A 69 2.87 16.46 3.46
C GLN A 69 4.29 17.03 3.48
N ALA A 70 5.23 16.38 4.15
CA ALA A 70 6.60 16.86 4.21
C ALA A 70 7.27 16.92 2.82
N SER A 71 7.03 15.92 1.97
CA SER A 71 7.53 15.92 0.59
C SER A 71 6.94 17.09 -0.22
N MET A 72 5.68 17.44 0.02
CA MET A 72 5.03 18.58 -0.65
C MET A 72 5.65 19.91 -0.22
N ASP A 73 5.93 20.09 1.07
CA ASP A 73 6.53 21.30 1.63
C ASP A 73 7.95 21.54 1.07
N GLU A 74 8.63 20.45 0.69
CA GLU A 74 9.95 20.47 0.05
C GLU A 74 9.88 20.53 -1.49
N GLY A 75 8.69 20.66 -2.08
CA GLY A 75 8.49 20.70 -3.53
C GLY A 75 8.55 19.33 -4.23
N GLY A 76 8.51 18.22 -3.47
CA GLY A 76 8.64 16.85 -3.94
C GLY A 76 7.40 16.23 -4.57
N LEU A 77 6.40 17.03 -4.95
CA LEU A 77 5.14 16.52 -5.51
C LEU A 77 5.32 15.57 -6.71
N ASN A 78 6.28 15.87 -7.58
CA ASN A 78 6.53 15.03 -8.75
C ASN A 78 7.11 13.66 -8.37
N GLU A 79 7.88 13.59 -7.30
CA GLU A 79 8.42 12.33 -6.80
C GLU A 79 7.32 11.49 -6.14
N GLU A 80 6.44 12.13 -5.36
CA GLU A 80 5.25 11.47 -4.80
C GLU A 80 4.33 10.92 -5.91
N ARG A 81 4.17 11.66 -7.01
CA ARG A 81 3.41 11.19 -8.18
C ARG A 81 4.07 9.98 -8.85
N ARG A 82 5.41 9.98 -8.96
CA ARG A 82 6.15 8.82 -9.48
C ARG A 82 6.00 7.61 -8.56
N LEU A 83 6.03 7.82 -7.26
CA LEU A 83 5.82 6.76 -6.27
C LEU A 83 4.41 6.17 -6.38
N PHE A 84 3.39 7.02 -6.53
CA PHE A 84 2.02 6.57 -6.78
C PHE A 84 1.93 5.78 -8.08
N TYR A 85 2.55 6.28 -9.18
CA TYR A 85 2.61 5.57 -10.45
C TYR A 85 3.27 4.19 -10.32
N VAL A 86 4.37 4.09 -9.56
CA VAL A 86 5.00 2.80 -9.28
C VAL A 86 3.99 1.86 -8.61
N GLY A 87 3.24 2.33 -7.63
CA GLY A 87 2.23 1.54 -6.93
C GLY A 87 1.13 1.02 -7.85
N ILE A 88 0.50 1.90 -8.63
CA ILE A 88 -0.62 1.51 -9.51
C ILE A 88 -0.18 0.54 -10.60
N THR A 89 1.06 0.68 -11.11
CA THR A 89 1.61 -0.22 -12.14
C THR A 89 2.05 -1.58 -11.60
N ARG A 90 1.89 -1.85 -10.30
CA ARG A 90 2.15 -3.19 -9.74
C ARG A 90 1.00 -4.16 -9.94
N ALA A 91 -0.20 -3.65 -10.20
CA ALA A 91 -1.39 -4.46 -10.45
C ALA A 91 -1.39 -5.02 -11.88
N LYS A 92 -1.66 -6.34 -12.01
CA LYS A 92 -1.87 -7.02 -13.29
C LYS A 92 -3.35 -7.05 -13.66
N ASP A 93 -4.20 -7.46 -12.73
CA ASP A 93 -5.61 -7.73 -13.00
C ASP A 93 -6.52 -6.72 -12.28
N TRP A 94 -6.23 -6.43 -10.99
CA TRP A 94 -7.10 -5.64 -10.14
C TRP A 94 -6.33 -4.62 -9.32
N LEU A 95 -6.80 -3.38 -9.35
CA LEU A 95 -6.28 -2.28 -8.54
C LEU A 95 -7.40 -1.67 -7.69
N TYR A 96 -7.17 -1.58 -6.39
CA TYR A 96 -8.05 -0.91 -5.44
C TYR A 96 -7.30 0.24 -4.79
N LEU A 97 -7.89 1.43 -4.88
CA LEU A 97 -7.38 2.65 -4.26
C LEU A 97 -8.34 3.03 -3.13
N ALA A 98 -7.85 3.01 -1.90
CA ALA A 98 -8.70 3.22 -0.74
C ALA A 98 -8.28 4.45 0.04
N HIS A 99 -9.25 5.28 0.40
CA HIS A 99 -9.09 6.41 1.30
C HIS A 99 -10.16 6.40 2.38
N SER A 100 -9.84 6.97 3.52
CA SER A 100 -10.78 7.17 4.63
C SER A 100 -11.37 8.57 4.55
N ALA A 101 -12.69 8.69 4.71
CA ALA A 101 -13.34 10.01 4.82
C ALA A 101 -13.08 10.66 6.19
N GLN A 102 -12.90 9.83 7.22
CA GLN A 102 -12.69 10.26 8.60
C GLN A 102 -11.79 9.28 9.33
N ILE A 103 -10.95 9.81 10.21
CA ILE A 103 -10.19 9.03 11.18
C ILE A 103 -10.39 9.57 12.59
N LYS A 104 -10.27 8.71 13.59
CA LYS A 104 -10.23 9.13 14.98
C LYS A 104 -8.77 9.36 15.40
N ARG A 105 -8.41 10.62 15.69
CA ARG A 105 -7.07 11.00 16.14
C ARG A 105 -7.17 11.71 17.48
N TRP A 106 -6.47 11.23 18.51
CA TRP A 106 -6.49 11.81 19.87
C TRP A 106 -7.88 11.92 20.51
N GLY A 107 -8.83 11.06 20.11
CA GLY A 107 -10.21 11.09 20.59
C GLY A 107 -11.17 11.93 19.73
N GLU A 108 -10.67 12.77 18.83
CA GLU A 108 -11.45 13.61 17.93
C GLU A 108 -11.61 12.97 16.54
N GLN A 109 -12.74 13.24 15.90
CA GLN A 109 -12.95 12.85 14.49
C GLN A 109 -12.35 13.90 13.58
N VAL A 110 -11.41 13.48 12.75
CA VAL A 110 -10.76 14.33 11.74
C VAL A 110 -11.24 13.91 10.37
N HIS A 111 -11.78 14.85 9.60
CA HIS A 111 -12.14 14.63 8.21
C HIS A 111 -10.89 14.66 7.34
N LEU A 112 -10.79 13.70 6.44
CA LEU A 112 -9.69 13.58 5.48
C LEU A 112 -10.21 13.88 4.08
N LEU A 113 -9.37 14.53 3.28
CA LEU A 113 -9.63 14.74 1.87
C LEU A 113 -8.99 13.62 1.05
N PRO A 114 -9.65 13.13 0.00
CA PRO A 114 -9.04 12.20 -0.94
C PRO A 114 -7.73 12.76 -1.50
N SER A 115 -6.82 11.88 -1.85
CA SER A 115 -5.61 12.24 -2.56
C SER A 115 -5.93 12.92 -3.89
N LYS A 116 -5.28 14.04 -4.18
CA LYS A 116 -5.39 14.70 -5.50
C LYS A 116 -4.93 13.81 -6.67
N PHE A 117 -4.13 12.79 -6.41
CA PHE A 117 -3.73 11.84 -7.44
C PHE A 117 -4.89 10.99 -7.94
N LEU A 118 -5.94 10.82 -7.13
CA LEU A 118 -7.16 10.13 -7.56
C LEU A 118 -7.91 10.91 -8.64
N ASP A 119 -7.82 12.25 -8.61
CA ASP A 119 -8.45 13.12 -9.61
C ASP A 119 -7.66 13.17 -10.94
N GLU A 120 -6.40 12.71 -10.92
CA GLU A 120 -5.56 12.60 -12.12
C GLU A 120 -5.84 11.31 -12.92
N LEU A 121 -6.64 10.38 -12.38
CA LEU A 121 -6.97 9.12 -13.04
C LEU A 121 -8.13 9.30 -14.03
N PRO A 122 -8.12 8.56 -15.17
CA PRO A 122 -9.20 8.60 -16.13
C PRO A 122 -10.52 8.14 -15.49
N GLU A 123 -11.52 8.99 -15.52
CA GLU A 123 -12.82 8.71 -14.89
C GLU A 123 -13.54 7.52 -15.52
N ALA A 124 -13.34 7.31 -16.83
CA ALA A 124 -13.92 6.21 -17.57
C ALA A 124 -13.42 4.82 -17.14
N ASP A 125 -12.20 4.76 -16.54
CA ASP A 125 -11.55 3.52 -16.13
C ASP A 125 -11.68 3.27 -14.63
N CYS A 126 -12.35 4.19 -13.91
CA CYS A 126 -12.46 4.14 -12.45
C CYS A 126 -13.91 3.88 -11.99
N HIS A 127 -14.09 2.89 -11.13
CA HIS A 127 -15.32 2.70 -10.39
C HIS A 127 -15.18 3.29 -8.99
N LYS A 128 -16.05 4.25 -8.64
CA LYS A 128 -16.06 4.88 -7.32
C LYS A 128 -17.09 4.16 -6.43
N ASP A 129 -16.60 3.40 -5.46
CA ASP A 129 -17.41 2.78 -4.42
C ASP A 129 -17.35 3.61 -3.14
N GLY A 130 -18.43 3.66 -2.38
CA GLY A 130 -18.42 4.25 -1.04
C GLY A 130 -19.09 5.61 -0.88
N VAL A 131 -19.58 6.23 -1.94
CA VAL A 131 -20.50 7.37 -1.81
C VAL A 131 -21.86 6.83 -1.42
N VAL A 132 -22.15 6.83 -0.11
CA VAL A 132 -23.44 6.37 0.42
C VAL A 132 -24.49 7.42 0.07
N GLN A 133 -25.22 7.21 -1.02
CA GLN A 133 -26.56 7.73 -1.13
C GLN A 133 -27.47 6.75 -0.39
N GLU A 134 -28.23 7.26 0.58
CA GLU A 134 -29.26 6.49 1.27
C GLU A 134 -30.22 5.90 0.21
N GLY A 135 -30.27 4.58 0.13
CA GLY A 135 -31.10 3.81 -0.82
C GLY A 135 -30.39 2.71 -1.61
N GLN A 136 -29.07 2.63 -1.58
CA GLN A 136 -28.30 1.67 -2.39
C GLN A 136 -27.63 0.53 -1.58
N ALA A 137 -28.12 0.23 -0.38
CA ALA A 137 -27.50 -0.78 0.49
C ALA A 137 -27.50 -2.18 -0.13
N GLU A 138 -28.54 -2.55 -0.89
CA GLU A 138 -28.66 -3.86 -1.54
C GLU A 138 -27.74 -3.97 -2.76
N GLU A 139 -27.66 -2.94 -3.56
CA GLU A 139 -26.76 -2.89 -4.73
C GLU A 139 -25.29 -2.90 -4.31
N LYS A 140 -24.96 -2.19 -3.23
CA LYS A 140 -23.63 -2.20 -2.63
C LYS A 140 -23.25 -3.59 -2.10
N LYS A 141 -24.18 -4.30 -1.48
CA LYS A 141 -23.96 -5.67 -1.00
C LYS A 141 -23.75 -6.64 -2.17
N ALA A 142 -24.54 -6.53 -3.23
CA ALA A 142 -24.38 -7.35 -4.43
C ALA A 142 -23.01 -7.11 -5.11
N ARG A 143 -22.57 -5.86 -5.24
CA ARG A 143 -21.24 -5.52 -5.77
C ARG A 143 -20.11 -6.03 -4.88
N ALA A 144 -20.22 -5.88 -3.56
CA ALA A 144 -19.24 -6.40 -2.62
C ALA A 144 -19.12 -7.94 -2.71
N ASP A 145 -20.23 -8.64 -2.92
CA ASP A 145 -20.24 -10.09 -3.10
C ASP A 145 -19.59 -10.52 -4.42
N VAL A 146 -19.83 -9.80 -5.51
CA VAL A 146 -19.16 -10.02 -6.81
C VAL A 146 -17.66 -9.80 -6.68
N HIS A 147 -17.23 -8.72 -6.03
CA HIS A 147 -15.80 -8.46 -5.81
C HIS A 147 -15.16 -9.52 -4.91
N ARG A 148 -15.86 -9.96 -3.87
CA ARG A 148 -15.37 -11.03 -2.99
C ARG A 148 -15.20 -12.34 -3.74
N GLN A 149 -16.15 -12.71 -4.60
CA GLN A 149 -16.06 -13.89 -5.45
C GLN A 149 -14.91 -13.79 -6.45
N ALA A 150 -14.73 -12.62 -7.09
CA ALA A 150 -13.61 -12.39 -8.00
C ALA A 150 -12.26 -12.54 -7.30
N ILE A 151 -12.13 -11.96 -6.09
CA ILE A 151 -10.92 -12.11 -5.27
C ILE A 151 -10.72 -13.57 -4.85
N SER A 152 -11.76 -14.28 -4.39
CA SER A 152 -11.67 -15.70 -4.03
C SER A 152 -11.20 -16.54 -5.20
N ALA A 153 -11.75 -16.32 -6.39
CA ALA A 153 -11.34 -17.03 -7.60
C ALA A 153 -9.85 -16.82 -7.98
N LEU A 154 -9.24 -15.70 -7.55
CA LEU A 154 -7.81 -15.45 -7.75
C LEU A 154 -6.92 -16.34 -6.87
N PHE A 155 -7.46 -16.84 -5.76
CA PHE A 155 -6.74 -17.68 -4.80
C PHE A 155 -6.99 -19.19 -5.01
N ASP A 156 -8.04 -19.54 -5.74
CA ASP A 156 -8.41 -20.95 -6.02
C ASP A 156 -7.78 -21.46 -7.33
N SER A 157 -6.99 -20.65 -8.02
CA SER A 157 -6.27 -20.97 -9.27
C SER A 157 -4.75 -20.96 -9.08
#